data_7491dd1ffcb1a50b0ec75a295fcbd57a
#
_entry.id   7491dd1ffcb1a50b0ec75a295fcbd57a
#
_cell.length_a   1.000
_cell.length_b   1.000
_cell.length_c   1.000
_cell.angle_alpha   90.00
_cell.angle_beta   90.00
_cell.angle_gamma   90.00
#
_symmetry.space_group_name_H-M   'P 1'
#
loop_
_entity.id
_entity.type
_entity.pdbx_description
1 polymer ?
#
loop_
_entity_poly.entity_id
_entity_poly.type
_entity_poly.pdbx_seq_one_letter_code
_entity_poly.pdbx_strand_id
1 'polypeptide(L)'
;MNIYQKILKYTGIVLASIVVLLILLVFSLRLPAVQNFAKGKLVNYLENKIHTQVSLERVYIDFPNSLVMENLYLKGQKVDTLLFARKLDVGLNIPKLLKNTADITSVDLQGVKANVVRNENGTFNFDYIIDAFATKDAEASPSKPFIISLDKINLKDIGISFIDQQSRNDLNFYFKSFDTRVKTFDLQNNSYAANDINMDGLRLKLKQDFLEEVTTKVEEKVDSLNQQKPMKLGLNKVKLTNFNIDYGDDNTKTFAKVIFKELSTKINQLDLEKSNFGIDNLYLKGADINAKLYLPAQNANPKNTDNEANKTSSDQSLALLLKKFVLDDVKVVYNNTAISPTRSGMD
;
A
#
# COMPACT_ATOMS: atom_id res chain seq x y z
N MET A 1 -39.20 54.09 -5.42
CA MET A 1 -38.51 52.83 -5.05
C MET A 1 -38.32 52.87 -3.55
N ASN A 2 -39.02 51.99 -2.83
CA ASN A 2 -39.01 51.95 -1.37
C ASN A 2 -37.62 51.61 -0.85
N ILE A 3 -37.25 52.06 0.34
CA ILE A 3 -35.90 51.87 0.92
C ILE A 3 -35.49 50.36 0.95
N TYR A 4 -36.46 49.49 1.22
CA TYR A 4 -36.30 48.03 1.16
C TYR A 4 -35.92 47.50 -0.22
N GLN A 5 -36.48 48.04 -1.29
CA GLN A 5 -36.14 47.66 -2.68
C GLN A 5 -34.72 48.11 -3.07
N LYS A 6 -34.28 49.27 -2.54
CA LYS A 6 -32.88 49.70 -2.73
C LYS A 6 -31.91 48.78 -1.99
N ILE A 7 -32.16 48.44 -0.72
CA ILE A 7 -31.35 47.52 0.08
C ILE A 7 -31.29 46.17 -0.63
N LEU A 8 -32.41 45.57 -1.03
CA LEU A 8 -32.46 44.28 -1.71
C LEU A 8 -31.67 44.30 -3.03
N LYS A 9 -31.79 45.40 -3.80
CA LYS A 9 -31.02 45.55 -5.06
C LYS A 9 -29.51 45.61 -4.82
N TYR A 10 -29.03 46.40 -3.87
CA TYR A 10 -27.60 46.51 -3.57
C TYR A 10 -27.05 45.21 -2.95
N THR A 11 -27.80 44.57 -2.06
CA THR A 11 -27.41 43.25 -1.52
C THR A 11 -27.34 42.23 -2.63
N GLY A 12 -28.28 42.22 -3.57
CA GLY A 12 -28.25 41.34 -4.74
C GLY A 12 -27.02 41.57 -5.66
N ILE A 13 -26.67 42.83 -5.90
CA ILE A 13 -25.48 43.21 -6.70
C ILE A 13 -24.22 42.78 -6.00
N VAL A 14 -24.10 43.00 -4.67
CA VAL A 14 -22.92 42.56 -3.90
C VAL A 14 -22.79 41.04 -3.93
N LEU A 15 -23.89 40.32 -3.72
CA LEU A 15 -23.87 38.84 -3.79
C LEU A 15 -23.49 38.35 -5.19
N ALA A 16 -24.06 38.93 -6.25
CA ALA A 16 -23.70 38.59 -7.63
C ALA A 16 -22.22 38.90 -7.93
N SER A 17 -21.70 40.01 -7.44
CA SER A 17 -20.28 40.37 -7.59
C SER A 17 -19.35 39.36 -6.89
N ILE A 18 -19.71 38.88 -5.69
CA ILE A 18 -18.97 37.85 -4.97
C ILE A 18 -18.99 36.54 -5.77
N VAL A 19 -20.15 36.13 -6.31
CA VAL A 19 -20.28 34.95 -7.13
C VAL A 19 -19.42 35.04 -8.39
N VAL A 20 -19.46 36.16 -9.10
CA VAL A 20 -18.63 36.42 -10.29
C VAL A 20 -17.14 36.37 -9.92
N LEU A 21 -16.74 36.99 -8.81
CA LEU A 21 -15.37 36.98 -8.32
C LEU A 21 -14.89 35.52 -8.03
N LEU A 22 -15.72 34.71 -7.37
CA LEU A 22 -15.44 33.31 -7.11
C LEU A 22 -15.30 32.50 -8.40
N ILE A 23 -16.18 32.75 -9.37
CA ILE A 23 -16.08 32.10 -10.71
C ILE A 23 -14.77 32.50 -11.39
N LEU A 24 -14.40 33.77 -11.40
CA LEU A 24 -13.15 34.26 -11.98
C LEU A 24 -11.93 33.65 -11.26
N LEU A 25 -11.98 33.54 -9.93
CA LEU A 25 -10.92 32.91 -9.14
C LEU A 25 -10.76 31.42 -9.53
N VAL A 26 -11.85 30.67 -9.64
CA VAL A 26 -11.83 29.27 -10.09
C VAL A 26 -11.27 29.15 -11.51
N PHE A 27 -11.69 30.02 -12.42
CA PHE A 27 -11.13 30.05 -13.78
C PHE A 27 -9.63 30.40 -13.80
N SER A 28 -9.18 31.28 -12.92
CA SER A 28 -7.76 31.65 -12.82
C SER A 28 -6.87 30.43 -12.45
N LEU A 29 -7.36 29.49 -11.65
CA LEU A 29 -6.65 28.26 -11.30
C LEU A 29 -6.40 27.33 -12.49
N ARG A 30 -7.16 27.50 -13.57
CA ARG A 30 -6.99 26.75 -14.83
C ARG A 30 -5.98 27.39 -15.79
N LEU A 31 -5.53 28.61 -15.51
CA LEU A 31 -4.56 29.29 -16.35
C LEU A 31 -3.18 28.59 -16.29
N PRO A 32 -2.54 28.31 -17.43
CA PRO A 32 -1.22 27.68 -17.46
C PRO A 32 -0.17 28.42 -16.63
N ALA A 33 -0.24 29.75 -16.58
CA ALA A 33 0.68 30.57 -15.77
C ALA A 33 0.56 30.24 -14.26
N VAL A 34 -0.67 30.11 -13.74
CA VAL A 34 -0.92 29.76 -12.34
C VAL A 34 -0.47 28.33 -12.04
N GLN A 35 -0.78 27.38 -12.94
CA GLN A 35 -0.35 25.99 -12.82
C GLN A 35 1.18 25.86 -12.84
N ASN A 36 1.86 26.55 -13.76
CA ASN A 36 3.33 26.55 -13.85
C ASN A 36 3.97 27.18 -12.62
N PHE A 37 3.38 28.26 -12.10
CA PHE A 37 3.85 28.88 -10.85
C PHE A 37 3.70 27.90 -9.67
N ALA A 38 2.54 27.27 -9.50
CA ALA A 38 2.30 26.28 -8.45
C ALA A 38 3.25 25.07 -8.58
N LYS A 39 3.42 24.56 -9.80
CA LYS A 39 4.38 23.50 -10.11
C LYS A 39 5.80 23.88 -9.69
N GLY A 40 6.28 25.04 -10.12
CA GLY A 40 7.64 25.51 -9.79
C GLY A 40 7.85 25.63 -8.28
N LYS A 41 6.88 26.18 -7.55
CA LYS A 41 6.95 26.27 -6.09
C LYS A 41 6.99 24.91 -5.41
N LEU A 42 6.15 23.96 -5.86
CA LEU A 42 6.09 22.60 -5.32
C LEU A 42 7.40 21.84 -5.59
N VAL A 43 7.90 21.86 -6.83
CA VAL A 43 9.14 21.20 -7.22
C VAL A 43 10.31 21.74 -6.41
N ASN A 44 10.47 23.07 -6.37
CA ASN A 44 11.56 23.71 -5.60
C ASN A 44 11.46 23.40 -4.09
N TYR A 45 10.25 23.39 -3.53
CA TYR A 45 10.05 23.00 -2.12
C TYR A 45 10.51 21.56 -1.87
N LEU A 46 10.08 20.62 -2.73
CA LEU A 46 10.42 19.21 -2.59
C LEU A 46 11.94 19.00 -2.77
N GLU A 47 12.55 19.55 -3.84
CA GLU A 47 13.99 19.42 -4.10
C GLU A 47 14.83 19.97 -2.95
N ASN A 48 14.47 21.15 -2.42
CA ASN A 48 15.14 21.74 -1.27
C ASN A 48 14.98 20.90 0.01
N LYS A 49 13.85 20.19 0.13
CA LYS A 49 13.55 19.39 1.31
C LYS A 49 14.25 18.04 1.29
N ILE A 50 14.22 17.36 0.14
CA ILE A 50 14.74 15.98 0.00
C ILE A 50 16.12 15.90 -0.65
N HIS A 51 16.66 17.03 -1.15
CA HIS A 51 18.00 17.14 -1.77
C HIS A 51 18.24 16.19 -2.95
N THR A 52 17.18 15.88 -3.70
CA THR A 52 17.23 15.10 -4.95
C THR A 52 16.34 15.74 -6.00
N GLN A 53 16.61 15.42 -7.27
CA GLN A 53 15.84 15.95 -8.39
C GLN A 53 14.39 15.46 -8.34
N VAL A 54 13.47 16.42 -8.45
CA VAL A 54 12.03 16.21 -8.59
C VAL A 54 11.56 16.81 -9.90
N SER A 55 10.84 16.06 -10.68
CA SER A 55 10.18 16.57 -11.89
C SER A 55 8.68 16.32 -11.83
N LEU A 56 7.93 17.30 -12.29
CA LEU A 56 6.48 17.26 -12.35
C LEU A 56 6.04 17.95 -13.64
N GLU A 57 5.27 17.28 -14.49
CA GLU A 57 4.82 17.89 -15.73
C GLU A 57 3.74 18.93 -15.48
N ARG A 58 2.70 18.54 -14.74
CA ARG A 58 1.57 19.43 -14.44
C ARG A 58 1.09 19.23 -12.99
N VAL A 59 0.66 20.35 -12.39
CA VAL A 59 -0.13 20.35 -11.15
C VAL A 59 -1.30 21.29 -11.32
N TYR A 60 -2.50 20.85 -11.02
CA TYR A 60 -3.71 21.66 -11.13
C TYR A 60 -4.79 21.19 -10.17
N ILE A 61 -5.73 22.10 -9.94
CA ILE A 61 -6.97 21.77 -9.23
C ILE A 61 -8.02 21.43 -10.28
N ASP A 62 -8.50 20.21 -10.26
CA ASP A 62 -9.68 19.79 -11.02
C ASP A 62 -10.91 20.07 -10.17
N PHE A 63 -11.60 21.16 -10.59
CA PHE A 63 -12.72 21.69 -9.84
C PHE A 63 -13.89 20.67 -9.84
N PRO A 64 -14.62 20.51 -8.72
CA PRO A 64 -14.58 21.38 -7.53
C PRO A 64 -13.60 20.97 -6.43
N ASN A 65 -13.01 19.79 -6.47
CA ASN A 65 -12.43 19.22 -5.25
C ASN A 65 -11.23 18.28 -5.41
N SER A 66 -10.59 18.24 -6.57
CA SER A 66 -9.42 17.37 -6.78
C SER A 66 -8.12 18.15 -6.99
N LEU A 67 -7.06 17.70 -6.32
CA LEU A 67 -5.68 18.09 -6.64
C LEU A 67 -5.06 17.02 -7.54
N VAL A 68 -4.67 17.42 -8.75
CA VAL A 68 -4.09 16.50 -9.75
C VAL A 68 -2.63 16.84 -9.98
N MET A 69 -1.79 15.80 -9.98
CA MET A 69 -0.39 15.85 -10.39
C MET A 69 -0.16 14.84 -11.51
N GLU A 70 0.54 15.27 -12.57
CA GLU A 70 0.85 14.43 -13.73
C GLU A 70 2.36 14.31 -13.92
N ASN A 71 2.79 13.08 -14.23
CA ASN A 71 4.18 12.70 -14.48
C ASN A 71 5.14 13.16 -13.37
N LEU A 72 4.79 12.80 -12.14
CA LEU A 72 5.67 12.97 -10.99
C LEU A 72 6.84 12.00 -11.10
N TYR A 73 8.05 12.55 -11.09
CA TYR A 73 9.31 11.79 -11.07
C TYR A 73 10.16 12.21 -9.88
N LEU A 74 10.61 11.22 -9.13
CA LEU A 74 11.58 11.39 -8.05
C LEU A 74 12.85 10.61 -8.38
N LYS A 75 13.97 11.31 -8.49
CA LYS A 75 15.28 10.68 -8.64
C LYS A 75 15.74 10.13 -7.30
N GLY A 76 16.28 8.91 -7.31
CA GLY A 76 16.90 8.33 -6.13
C GLY A 76 18.33 8.85 -5.94
N GLN A 77 18.85 8.76 -4.71
CA GLN A 77 20.24 9.13 -4.43
C GLN A 77 21.25 8.16 -5.05
N LYS A 78 20.90 6.86 -5.11
CA LYS A 78 21.76 5.78 -5.63
C LYS A 78 21.20 5.08 -6.88
N VAL A 79 19.94 5.33 -7.21
CA VAL A 79 19.26 4.77 -8.39
C VAL A 79 18.71 5.91 -9.23
N ASP A 80 18.63 5.73 -10.54
CA ASP A 80 18.13 6.79 -11.43
C ASP A 80 16.69 7.16 -11.14
N THR A 81 15.82 6.18 -10.98
CA THR A 81 14.40 6.38 -10.68
C THR A 81 14.04 5.74 -9.36
N LEU A 82 13.72 6.56 -8.34
CA LEU A 82 13.12 6.04 -7.10
C LEU A 82 11.62 5.81 -7.29
N LEU A 83 10.94 6.81 -7.84
CA LEU A 83 9.49 6.78 -8.06
C LEU A 83 9.13 7.54 -9.32
N PHE A 84 8.29 6.95 -10.13
CA PHE A 84 7.54 7.61 -11.19
C PHE A 84 6.05 7.33 -11.00
N ALA A 85 5.21 8.36 -11.15
CA ALA A 85 3.75 8.24 -11.15
C ALA A 85 3.18 9.06 -12.30
N ARG A 86 2.47 8.40 -13.24
CA ARG A 86 1.85 9.08 -14.39
C ARG A 86 0.77 10.05 -13.95
N LYS A 87 -0.08 9.66 -13.02
CA LYS A 87 -1.13 10.52 -12.48
C LYS A 87 -1.38 10.20 -11.01
N LEU A 88 -1.43 11.24 -10.19
CA LEU A 88 -1.97 11.21 -8.84
C LEU A 88 -3.10 12.23 -8.77
N ASP A 89 -4.28 11.79 -8.36
CA ASP A 89 -5.49 12.60 -8.24
C ASP A 89 -6.04 12.39 -6.83
N VAL A 90 -6.08 13.46 -6.04
CA VAL A 90 -6.51 13.44 -4.64
C VAL A 90 -7.77 14.28 -4.50
N GLY A 91 -8.90 13.61 -4.30
CA GLY A 91 -10.17 14.26 -3.97
C GLY A 91 -10.15 14.79 -2.54
N LEU A 92 -10.51 16.04 -2.36
CA LEU A 92 -10.45 16.76 -1.08
C LEU A 92 -11.78 17.42 -0.75
N ASN A 93 -12.18 17.40 0.52
CA ASN A 93 -13.29 18.20 1.01
C ASN A 93 -12.79 19.60 1.40
N ILE A 94 -12.80 20.52 0.44
CA ILE A 94 -12.27 21.88 0.64
C ILE A 94 -12.87 22.61 1.86
N PRO A 95 -14.20 22.57 2.13
CA PRO A 95 -14.78 23.17 3.33
C PRO A 95 -14.22 22.61 4.65
N LYS A 96 -13.90 21.33 4.72
CA LYS A 96 -13.29 20.72 5.91
C LYS A 96 -11.80 21.06 6.03
N LEU A 97 -11.10 21.18 4.91
CA LEU A 97 -9.70 21.60 4.89
C LEU A 97 -9.50 22.98 5.52
N LEU A 98 -10.42 23.91 5.27
CA LEU A 98 -10.44 25.25 5.89
C LEU A 98 -10.68 25.19 7.42
N LYS A 99 -11.10 24.05 7.96
CA LYS A 99 -11.30 23.79 9.39
C LYS A 99 -10.22 22.90 10.01
N ASN A 100 -9.02 22.84 9.39
CA ASN A 100 -7.90 21.99 9.80
C ASN A 100 -8.21 20.47 9.81
N THR A 101 -9.10 20.01 8.92
CA THR A 101 -9.41 18.60 8.74
C THR A 101 -9.09 18.21 7.29
N ALA A 102 -8.13 17.32 7.08
CA ALA A 102 -7.88 16.74 5.76
C ALA A 102 -8.85 15.56 5.54
N ASP A 103 -9.96 15.88 4.92
CA ASP A 103 -10.95 14.90 4.52
C ASP A 103 -10.70 14.52 3.06
N ILE A 104 -10.03 13.37 2.86
CA ILE A 104 -9.67 12.86 1.54
C ILE A 104 -10.81 11.96 1.07
N THR A 105 -11.52 12.40 0.02
CA THR A 105 -12.66 11.64 -0.54
C THR A 105 -12.21 10.51 -1.46
N SER A 106 -11.08 10.70 -2.15
CA SER A 106 -10.49 9.67 -3.00
C SER A 106 -8.99 9.85 -3.18
N VAL A 107 -8.30 8.75 -3.41
CA VAL A 107 -6.93 8.71 -3.93
C VAL A 107 -6.94 7.85 -5.18
N ASP A 108 -6.71 8.46 -6.33
CA ASP A 108 -6.59 7.80 -7.62
C ASP A 108 -5.14 7.90 -8.11
N LEU A 109 -4.43 6.76 -8.19
CA LEU A 109 -3.02 6.70 -8.56
C LEU A 109 -2.85 5.80 -9.78
N GLN A 110 -2.13 6.26 -10.81
CA GLN A 110 -2.00 5.54 -12.06
C GLN A 110 -0.56 5.53 -12.57
N GLY A 111 -0.14 4.38 -13.13
CA GLY A 111 1.12 4.23 -13.84
C GLY A 111 2.33 4.44 -12.95
N VAL A 112 2.34 3.80 -11.78
CA VAL A 112 3.46 3.89 -10.83
C VAL A 112 4.53 2.89 -11.18
N LYS A 113 5.78 3.36 -11.14
CA LYS A 113 6.99 2.54 -11.10
C LYS A 113 7.83 2.99 -9.92
N ALA A 114 8.13 2.09 -9.00
CA ALA A 114 8.95 2.36 -7.85
C ALA A 114 10.09 1.35 -7.74
N ASN A 115 11.31 1.82 -7.46
CA ASN A 115 12.48 1.00 -7.22
C ASN A 115 12.94 1.18 -5.77
N VAL A 116 12.60 0.23 -4.95
CA VAL A 116 12.93 0.21 -3.53
C VAL A 116 14.12 -0.70 -3.29
N VAL A 117 15.11 -0.22 -2.56
CA VAL A 117 16.28 -0.99 -2.16
C VAL A 117 16.46 -0.88 -0.66
N ARG A 118 16.55 -2.01 0.02
CA ARG A 118 17.09 -2.09 1.37
C ARG A 118 18.55 -2.50 1.30
N ASN A 119 19.43 -1.65 1.81
CA ASN A 119 20.87 -1.89 1.83
C ASN A 119 21.22 -2.97 2.89
N GLU A 120 22.44 -3.51 2.84
CA GLU A 120 22.95 -4.49 3.80
C GLU A 120 22.87 -4.04 5.27
N ASN A 121 22.99 -2.74 5.52
CA ASN A 121 22.86 -2.14 6.86
C ASN A 121 21.42 -1.92 7.33
N GLY A 122 20.42 -2.36 6.54
CA GLY A 122 18.99 -2.23 6.83
C GLY A 122 18.34 -0.90 6.49
N THR A 123 19.10 0.07 5.93
CA THR A 123 18.54 1.35 5.49
C THR A 123 17.88 1.24 4.13
N PHE A 124 16.79 1.99 3.92
CA PHE A 124 16.12 2.06 2.62
C PHE A 124 16.63 3.22 1.77
N ASN A 125 16.59 3.06 0.46
CA ASN A 125 16.98 4.10 -0.49
C ASN A 125 16.04 5.32 -0.51
N PHE A 126 14.98 5.32 0.27
CA PHE A 126 14.03 6.42 0.46
C PHE A 126 14.02 6.99 1.89
N ASP A 127 14.83 6.49 2.83
CA ASP A 127 14.86 6.94 4.24
C ASP A 127 15.12 8.44 4.33
N TYR A 128 15.96 9.00 3.44
CA TYR A 128 16.22 10.43 3.38
C TYR A 128 14.96 11.28 3.13
N ILE A 129 13.93 10.71 2.46
CA ILE A 129 12.64 11.39 2.28
C ILE A 129 11.90 11.41 3.62
N ILE A 130 11.85 10.27 4.32
CA ILE A 130 11.21 10.18 5.64
C ILE A 130 11.88 11.17 6.60
N ASP A 131 13.21 11.15 6.66
CA ASP A 131 14.01 12.05 7.53
C ASP A 131 13.79 13.53 7.20
N ALA A 132 13.65 13.86 5.92
CA ALA A 132 13.40 15.22 5.47
C ALA A 132 12.06 15.78 5.96
N PHE A 133 11.03 14.92 6.11
CA PHE A 133 9.70 15.31 6.56
C PHE A 133 9.41 14.96 8.03
N ALA A 134 10.32 14.23 8.69
CA ALA A 134 10.23 14.02 10.12
C ALA A 134 10.36 15.36 10.86
N THR A 135 9.38 15.71 11.66
CA THR A 135 9.43 16.91 12.52
C THR A 135 10.40 16.65 13.67
N LYS A 136 11.59 17.28 13.62
CA LYS A 136 12.57 17.17 14.70
C LYS A 136 12.21 17.92 15.97
N ASP A 137 11.23 18.84 15.92
CA ASP A 137 10.78 19.63 17.06
C ASP A 137 9.28 19.86 16.98
N ALA A 138 8.51 18.88 17.44
CA ALA A 138 7.19 19.16 17.95
C ALA A 138 7.35 19.66 19.41
N GLU A 139 7.89 20.87 19.62
CA GLU A 139 7.52 21.63 20.80
C GLU A 139 5.98 21.70 20.78
N ALA A 140 5.40 21.11 21.82
CA ALA A 140 3.97 20.91 21.97
C ALA A 140 3.22 22.24 22.02
N SER A 141 3.03 22.86 20.87
CA SER A 141 1.88 23.74 20.73
C SER A 141 0.65 22.86 20.74
N PRO A 142 -0.38 23.14 21.54
CA PRO A 142 -1.63 22.38 21.54
C PRO A 142 -2.43 22.72 20.27
N SER A 143 -1.89 22.42 19.11
CA SER A 143 -2.65 22.42 17.88
C SER A 143 -3.57 21.19 17.94
N LYS A 144 -4.86 21.41 17.70
CA LYS A 144 -5.82 20.30 17.57
C LYS A 144 -5.25 19.25 16.61
N PRO A 145 -5.31 17.96 16.95
CA PRO A 145 -4.75 16.93 16.10
C PRO A 145 -5.35 17.02 14.70
N PHE A 146 -4.50 17.01 13.69
CA PHE A 146 -4.92 17.02 12.30
C PHE A 146 -5.59 15.66 11.99
N ILE A 147 -6.89 15.68 11.73
CA ILE A 147 -7.66 14.47 11.45
C ILE A 147 -7.60 14.19 9.95
N ILE A 148 -7.10 13.02 9.59
CA ILE A 148 -7.12 12.51 8.22
C ILE A 148 -8.24 11.49 8.11
N SER A 149 -9.15 11.68 7.17
CA SER A 149 -10.11 10.66 6.74
C SER A 149 -9.84 10.28 5.28
N LEU A 150 -10.13 9.04 4.92
CA LEU A 150 -9.93 8.52 3.58
C LEU A 150 -11.11 7.61 3.22
N ASP A 151 -11.83 7.92 2.12
CA ASP A 151 -13.04 7.18 1.76
C ASP A 151 -12.81 6.15 0.66
N LYS A 152 -11.98 6.46 -0.34
CA LYS A 152 -11.80 5.60 -1.51
C LYS A 152 -10.37 5.61 -2.01
N ILE A 153 -9.88 4.41 -2.42
CA ILE A 153 -8.58 4.25 -3.07
C ILE A 153 -8.79 3.52 -4.40
N ASN A 154 -8.25 4.09 -5.49
CA ASN A 154 -8.17 3.46 -6.79
C ASN A 154 -6.73 3.51 -7.30
N LEU A 155 -6.17 2.35 -7.59
CA LEU A 155 -4.82 2.23 -8.09
C LEU A 155 -4.85 1.52 -9.45
N LYS A 156 -4.11 2.01 -10.45
CA LYS A 156 -4.03 1.40 -11.78
C LYS A 156 -2.60 1.32 -12.27
N ASP A 157 -2.22 0.19 -12.84
CA ASP A 157 -0.88 -0.04 -13.40
C ASP A 157 0.24 0.29 -12.40
N ILE A 158 0.27 -0.42 -11.30
CA ILE A 158 1.25 -0.23 -10.21
C ILE A 158 2.32 -1.29 -10.30
N GLY A 159 3.58 -0.88 -10.47
CA GLY A 159 4.75 -1.74 -10.49
C GLY A 159 5.78 -1.31 -9.45
N ILE A 160 6.24 -2.25 -8.64
CA ILE A 160 7.26 -2.04 -7.61
C ILE A 160 8.33 -3.12 -7.75
N SER A 161 9.58 -2.70 -7.85
CA SER A 161 10.74 -3.55 -7.69
C SER A 161 11.34 -3.30 -6.32
N PHE A 162 11.48 -4.34 -5.53
CA PHE A 162 12.11 -4.29 -4.22
C PHE A 162 13.30 -5.24 -4.18
N ILE A 163 14.47 -4.71 -3.92
CA ILE A 163 15.71 -5.46 -3.75
C ILE A 163 16.14 -5.33 -2.30
N ASP A 164 16.19 -6.44 -1.60
CA ASP A 164 16.63 -6.51 -0.22
C ASP A 164 18.03 -7.13 -0.15
N GLN A 165 19.05 -6.27 -0.09
CA GLN A 165 20.44 -6.72 -0.02
C GLN A 165 20.76 -7.38 1.33
N GLN A 166 20.04 -7.01 2.39
CA GLN A 166 20.26 -7.58 3.73
C GLN A 166 19.82 -9.04 3.82
N SER A 167 18.65 -9.37 3.28
CA SER A 167 18.12 -10.74 3.26
C SER A 167 18.29 -11.45 1.90
N ARG A 168 18.88 -10.77 0.91
CA ARG A 168 19.02 -11.25 -0.48
C ARG A 168 17.70 -11.66 -1.12
N ASN A 169 16.66 -10.89 -0.86
CA ASN A 169 15.35 -11.12 -1.42
C ASN A 169 15.06 -10.12 -2.54
N ASP A 170 14.59 -10.63 -3.67
CA ASP A 170 14.14 -9.82 -4.81
C ASP A 170 12.65 -10.01 -4.99
N LEU A 171 11.90 -8.91 -4.87
CA LEU A 171 10.46 -8.88 -5.08
C LEU A 171 10.12 -7.98 -6.26
N ASN A 172 9.50 -8.53 -7.29
CA ASN A 172 8.87 -7.78 -8.36
C ASN A 172 7.36 -7.94 -8.27
N PHE A 173 6.69 -6.83 -8.05
CA PHE A 173 5.26 -6.76 -7.81
C PHE A 173 4.62 -5.83 -8.84
N TYR A 174 3.60 -6.32 -9.53
CA TYR A 174 2.79 -5.52 -10.44
C TYR A 174 1.33 -5.93 -10.33
N PHE A 175 0.43 -4.97 -10.39
CA PHE A 175 -0.98 -5.24 -10.60
C PHE A 175 -1.63 -4.21 -11.54
N LYS A 176 -2.66 -4.65 -12.26
CA LYS A 176 -3.37 -3.83 -13.24
C LYS A 176 -4.33 -2.86 -12.57
N SER A 177 -5.10 -3.32 -11.58
CA SER A 177 -6.02 -2.46 -10.84
C SER A 177 -6.25 -2.96 -9.42
N PHE A 178 -6.48 -2.00 -8.53
CA PHE A 178 -6.91 -2.20 -7.17
C PHE A 178 -7.92 -1.11 -6.82
N ASP A 179 -9.05 -1.47 -6.27
CA ASP A 179 -10.00 -0.52 -5.72
C ASP A 179 -10.55 -0.98 -4.37
N THR A 180 -10.78 0.00 -3.51
CA THR A 180 -11.38 -0.25 -2.20
C THR A 180 -12.15 0.97 -1.71
N ARG A 181 -13.21 0.72 -0.95
CA ARG A 181 -13.89 1.72 -0.11
C ARG A 181 -13.45 1.54 1.33
N VAL A 182 -12.86 2.58 1.87
CA VAL A 182 -12.38 2.61 3.24
C VAL A 182 -13.57 2.85 4.18
N LYS A 183 -13.71 2.02 5.19
CA LYS A 183 -14.73 2.15 6.23
C LYS A 183 -14.20 2.88 7.45
N THR A 184 -12.94 2.62 7.80
CA THR A 184 -12.26 3.22 8.95
C THR A 184 -10.81 3.50 8.56
N PHE A 185 -10.34 4.72 8.86
CA PHE A 185 -8.94 5.10 8.71
C PHE A 185 -8.56 5.94 9.92
N ASP A 186 -8.08 5.29 10.97
CA ASP A 186 -7.75 5.90 12.26
C ASP A 186 -6.30 5.61 12.63
N LEU A 187 -5.43 6.59 12.32
CA LEU A 187 -4.00 6.52 12.61
C LEU A 187 -3.70 6.55 14.11
N GLN A 188 -4.55 7.22 14.92
CA GLN A 188 -4.31 7.39 16.35
C GLN A 188 -4.56 6.10 17.13
N ASN A 189 -5.56 5.33 16.70
CA ASN A 189 -5.94 4.07 17.31
C ASN A 189 -5.47 2.84 16.53
N ASN A 190 -4.64 3.06 15.51
CA ASN A 190 -4.11 2.01 14.62
C ASN A 190 -5.21 1.10 14.06
N SER A 191 -6.36 1.72 13.65
CA SER A 191 -7.56 1.01 13.21
C SER A 191 -7.90 1.31 11.76
N TYR A 192 -7.95 0.25 10.93
CA TYR A 192 -8.19 0.34 9.50
C TYR A 192 -9.24 -0.67 9.08
N ALA A 193 -10.22 -0.25 8.29
CA ALA A 193 -11.22 -1.16 7.76
C ALA A 193 -11.60 -0.79 6.33
N ALA A 194 -11.84 -1.83 5.52
CA ALA A 194 -12.33 -1.72 4.15
C ALA A 194 -13.63 -2.53 3.99
N ASN A 195 -14.59 -1.97 3.23
CA ASN A 195 -15.80 -2.71 2.89
C ASN A 195 -15.55 -3.78 1.85
N ASP A 196 -14.87 -3.40 0.78
CA ASP A 196 -14.59 -4.26 -0.35
C ASP A 196 -13.14 -4.06 -0.78
N ILE A 197 -12.46 -5.13 -1.15
CA ILE A 197 -11.19 -5.08 -1.87
C ILE A 197 -11.38 -5.80 -3.20
N ASN A 198 -11.12 -5.12 -4.30
CA ASN A 198 -11.04 -5.70 -5.63
C ASN A 198 -9.64 -5.49 -6.18
N MET A 199 -8.99 -6.55 -6.66
CA MET A 199 -7.69 -6.48 -7.31
C MET A 199 -7.67 -7.33 -8.56
N ASP A 200 -7.13 -6.79 -9.65
CA ASP A 200 -6.99 -7.50 -10.92
C ASP A 200 -5.55 -7.48 -11.42
N GLY A 201 -5.13 -8.61 -11.99
CA GLY A 201 -3.93 -8.71 -12.77
C GLY A 201 -2.65 -8.68 -11.95
N LEU A 202 -2.62 -9.25 -10.74
CA LEU A 202 -1.41 -9.38 -9.93
C LEU A 202 -0.40 -10.29 -10.63
N ARG A 203 0.82 -9.79 -10.75
CA ARG A 203 2.02 -10.54 -11.10
C ARG A 203 3.05 -10.32 -10.00
N LEU A 204 3.32 -11.35 -9.25
CA LEU A 204 4.27 -11.34 -8.15
C LEU A 204 5.39 -12.32 -8.48
N LYS A 205 6.63 -11.85 -8.47
CA LYS A 205 7.82 -12.70 -8.53
C LYS A 205 8.66 -12.43 -7.29
N LEU A 206 8.80 -13.43 -6.45
CA LEU A 206 9.60 -13.39 -5.24
C LEU A 206 10.72 -14.41 -5.36
N LYS A 207 11.96 -13.93 -5.35
CA LYS A 207 13.14 -14.74 -5.12
C LYS A 207 13.63 -14.48 -3.70
N GLN A 208 13.79 -15.56 -2.94
CA GLN A 208 14.18 -15.49 -1.55
C GLN A 208 15.45 -16.32 -1.35
N ASP A 209 16.42 -15.74 -0.65
CA ASP A 209 17.63 -16.41 -0.18
C ASP A 209 17.78 -16.08 1.31
N PHE A 210 16.96 -16.73 2.13
CA PHE A 210 16.90 -16.49 3.57
C PHE A 210 18.17 -17.00 4.25
N LEU A 211 18.89 -16.10 4.90
CA LEU A 211 19.90 -16.49 5.88
C LEU A 211 19.26 -16.55 7.27
N GLU A 212 19.51 -17.59 8.01
CA GLU A 212 18.96 -17.88 9.35
C GLU A 212 19.13 -16.70 10.35
N GLU A 213 20.17 -15.88 10.17
CA GLU A 213 20.44 -14.69 10.99
C GLU A 213 19.41 -13.54 10.81
N VAL A 214 18.61 -13.55 9.74
CA VAL A 214 17.66 -12.48 9.47
C VAL A 214 16.34 -12.68 10.23
N THR A 215 15.96 -13.92 10.48
CA THR A 215 14.76 -14.25 11.24
C THR A 215 14.85 -13.71 12.65
N THR A 216 15.99 -13.87 13.32
CA THR A 216 16.22 -13.38 14.69
C THR A 216 16.16 -11.84 14.76
N LYS A 217 16.76 -11.14 13.80
CA LYS A 217 16.74 -9.65 13.75
C LYS A 217 15.40 -9.07 13.37
N VAL A 218 14.61 -9.78 12.56
CA VAL A 218 13.24 -9.37 12.23
C VAL A 218 12.33 -9.56 13.44
N GLU A 219 12.46 -10.66 14.18
CA GLU A 219 11.74 -10.89 15.43
C GLU A 219 12.07 -9.81 16.49
N GLU A 220 13.33 -9.46 16.69
CA GLU A 220 13.76 -8.40 17.63
C GLU A 220 13.22 -7.01 17.22
N LYS A 221 13.14 -6.70 15.92
CA LYS A 221 12.60 -5.43 15.43
C LYS A 221 11.07 -5.39 15.49
N VAL A 222 10.41 -6.51 15.26
CA VAL A 222 8.96 -6.65 15.43
C VAL A 222 8.59 -6.53 16.90
N ASP A 223 9.37 -7.10 17.82
CA ASP A 223 9.15 -6.96 19.26
C ASP A 223 9.37 -5.52 19.75
N SER A 224 10.30 -4.76 19.16
CA SER A 224 10.49 -3.35 19.47
C SER A 224 9.37 -2.44 18.93
N LEU A 225 8.67 -2.86 17.87
CA LEU A 225 7.48 -2.20 17.33
C LEU A 225 6.19 -2.57 18.09
N ASN A 226 6.21 -3.67 18.84
CA ASN A 226 5.07 -4.15 19.63
C ASN A 226 4.72 -3.29 20.87
N GLN A 227 5.46 -2.21 21.16
CA GLN A 227 5.01 -1.17 22.10
C GLN A 227 3.94 -0.24 21.54
N GLN A 228 3.59 -0.35 20.25
CA GLN A 228 2.47 0.37 19.63
C GLN A 228 1.16 -0.40 19.89
N LYS A 229 0.06 0.34 20.02
CA LYS A 229 -1.29 -0.24 20.11
C LYS A 229 -1.50 -1.27 19.01
N PRO A 230 -2.06 -2.46 19.30
CA PRO A 230 -2.25 -3.50 18.31
C PRO A 230 -3.08 -2.98 17.12
N MET A 231 -2.67 -3.35 15.90
CA MET A 231 -3.35 -2.93 14.69
C MET A 231 -4.69 -3.66 14.56
N LYS A 232 -5.77 -2.88 14.46
CA LYS A 232 -7.12 -3.40 14.23
C LYS A 232 -7.44 -3.35 12.76
N LEU A 233 -7.67 -4.52 12.15
CA LEU A 233 -8.06 -4.63 10.75
C LEU A 233 -9.52 -5.08 10.63
N GLY A 234 -10.24 -4.48 9.69
CA GLY A 234 -11.59 -4.88 9.32
C GLY A 234 -11.71 -5.06 7.81
N LEU A 235 -12.25 -6.21 7.39
CA LEU A 235 -12.41 -6.52 5.97
C LEU A 235 -13.69 -7.32 5.78
N ASN A 236 -14.51 -6.94 4.80
CA ASN A 236 -15.78 -7.62 4.55
C ASN A 236 -15.73 -8.51 3.30
N LYS A 237 -15.39 -7.95 2.14
CA LYS A 237 -15.32 -8.71 0.89
C LYS A 237 -13.99 -8.54 0.19
N VAL A 238 -13.48 -9.63 -0.38
CA VAL A 238 -12.28 -9.60 -1.23
C VAL A 238 -12.61 -10.32 -2.54
N LYS A 239 -12.26 -9.67 -3.65
CA LYS A 239 -12.28 -10.27 -4.98
C LYS A 239 -10.95 -10.03 -5.65
N LEU A 240 -10.25 -11.12 -5.99
CA LEU A 240 -8.97 -11.12 -6.65
C LEU A 240 -9.14 -11.84 -8.00
N THR A 241 -8.69 -11.21 -9.09
CA THR A 241 -8.81 -11.79 -10.43
C THR A 241 -7.47 -11.78 -11.17
N ASN A 242 -7.24 -12.81 -11.98
CA ASN A 242 -6.05 -12.93 -12.85
C ASN A 242 -4.72 -12.81 -12.10
N PHE A 243 -4.52 -13.67 -11.10
CA PHE A 243 -3.30 -13.70 -10.29
C PHE A 243 -2.26 -14.66 -10.86
N ASN A 244 -1.00 -14.24 -10.83
CA ASN A 244 0.15 -15.04 -11.19
C ASN A 244 1.26 -14.77 -10.18
N ILE A 245 1.58 -15.76 -9.36
CA ILE A 245 2.59 -15.70 -8.31
C ILE A 245 3.68 -16.73 -8.63
N ASP A 246 4.92 -16.29 -8.69
CA ASP A 246 6.11 -17.10 -8.89
C ASP A 246 7.03 -16.91 -7.68
N TYR A 247 7.17 -17.94 -6.88
CA TYR A 247 7.96 -17.98 -5.66
C TYR A 247 9.13 -18.94 -5.82
N GLY A 248 10.31 -18.51 -5.44
CA GLY A 248 11.49 -19.35 -5.38
C GLY A 248 12.33 -19.01 -4.14
N ASP A 249 12.67 -20.03 -3.38
CA ASP A 249 13.61 -19.98 -2.27
C ASP A 249 14.79 -20.89 -2.57
N ASP A 250 15.94 -20.27 -2.85
CA ASP A 250 17.15 -20.99 -3.23
C ASP A 250 17.83 -21.67 -2.02
N ASN A 251 17.51 -21.25 -0.80
CA ASN A 251 18.06 -21.83 0.42
C ASN A 251 17.32 -23.12 0.81
N THR A 252 16.00 -23.06 0.91
CA THR A 252 15.17 -24.22 1.22
C THR A 252 14.88 -25.09 0.01
N LYS A 253 15.28 -24.65 -1.20
CA LYS A 253 14.97 -25.31 -2.48
C LYS A 253 13.47 -25.51 -2.71
N THR A 254 12.68 -24.54 -2.22
CA THR A 254 11.23 -24.51 -2.38
C THR A 254 10.84 -23.59 -3.51
N PHE A 255 10.02 -24.08 -4.43
CA PHE A 255 9.53 -23.31 -5.57
C PHE A 255 8.01 -23.49 -5.67
N ALA A 256 7.30 -22.40 -5.93
CA ALA A 256 5.87 -22.47 -6.13
C ALA A 256 5.42 -21.51 -7.24
N LYS A 257 4.58 -22.01 -8.12
CA LYS A 257 3.87 -21.21 -9.11
C LYS A 257 2.38 -21.34 -8.87
N VAL A 258 1.72 -20.21 -8.64
CA VAL A 258 0.29 -20.15 -8.35
C VAL A 258 -0.35 -19.22 -9.36
N ILE A 259 -1.26 -19.74 -10.17
CA ILE A 259 -2.07 -18.97 -11.10
C ILE A 259 -3.52 -19.23 -10.75
N PHE A 260 -4.37 -18.22 -10.74
CA PHE A 260 -5.81 -18.40 -10.67
C PHE A 260 -6.58 -17.28 -11.38
N LYS A 261 -7.78 -17.62 -11.87
CA LYS A 261 -8.67 -16.67 -12.54
C LYS A 261 -9.44 -15.82 -11.56
N GLU A 262 -9.97 -16.43 -10.51
CA GLU A 262 -10.73 -15.70 -9.48
C GLU A 262 -10.56 -16.36 -8.11
N LEU A 263 -10.36 -15.53 -7.10
CA LEU A 263 -10.56 -15.86 -5.70
C LEU A 263 -11.50 -14.82 -5.12
N SER A 264 -12.62 -15.26 -4.55
CA SER A 264 -13.55 -14.36 -3.87
C SER A 264 -13.94 -14.89 -2.51
N THR A 265 -14.04 -13.98 -1.53
CA THR A 265 -14.38 -14.35 -0.17
C THR A 265 -15.19 -13.28 0.52
N LYS A 266 -16.00 -13.70 1.47
CA LYS A 266 -16.68 -12.83 2.43
C LYS A 266 -16.18 -13.15 3.83
N ILE A 267 -15.63 -12.16 4.48
CA ILE A 267 -15.04 -12.25 5.81
C ILE A 267 -16.04 -11.64 6.79
N ASN A 268 -16.38 -12.35 7.84
CA ASN A 268 -17.26 -11.87 8.90
C ASN A 268 -16.52 -11.55 10.19
N GLN A 269 -15.31 -12.08 10.37
CA GLN A 269 -14.45 -11.83 11.52
C GLN A 269 -13.00 -11.79 11.10
N LEU A 270 -12.26 -10.76 11.56
CA LEU A 270 -10.83 -10.61 11.35
C LEU A 270 -10.24 -10.01 12.62
N ASP A 271 -9.81 -10.86 13.53
CA ASP A 271 -9.19 -10.49 14.80
C ASP A 271 -7.74 -10.98 14.80
N LEU A 272 -6.83 -10.07 14.49
CA LEU A 272 -5.39 -10.38 14.44
C LEU A 272 -4.81 -10.58 15.83
N GLU A 273 -5.33 -9.87 16.83
CA GLU A 273 -4.84 -9.93 18.21
C GLU A 273 -5.12 -11.31 18.83
N LYS A 274 -6.29 -11.88 18.55
CA LYS A 274 -6.71 -13.19 19.05
C LYS A 274 -6.51 -14.32 18.06
N SER A 275 -5.88 -14.02 16.89
CA SER A 275 -5.72 -14.99 15.80
C SER A 275 -7.04 -15.69 15.41
N ASN A 276 -8.17 -14.94 15.39
CA ASN A 276 -9.49 -15.47 15.17
C ASN A 276 -10.07 -14.95 13.84
N PHE A 277 -10.32 -15.89 12.90
CA PHE A 277 -10.71 -15.59 11.53
C PHE A 277 -12.03 -16.30 11.19
N GLY A 278 -13.03 -15.53 10.78
CA GLY A 278 -14.32 -16.02 10.32
C GLY A 278 -14.52 -15.73 8.84
N ILE A 279 -14.69 -16.78 8.04
CA ILE A 279 -14.91 -16.71 6.60
C ILE A 279 -16.26 -17.37 6.28
N ASP A 280 -17.20 -16.59 5.73
CA ASP A 280 -18.50 -17.11 5.37
C ASP A 280 -18.42 -17.98 4.11
N ASN A 281 -17.67 -17.53 3.10
CA ASN A 281 -17.46 -18.29 1.87
C ASN A 281 -16.07 -17.99 1.31
N LEU A 282 -15.45 -18.99 0.72
CA LEU A 282 -14.25 -18.90 -0.08
C LEU A 282 -14.51 -19.62 -1.40
N TYR A 283 -14.39 -18.90 -2.50
CA TYR A 283 -14.53 -19.42 -3.86
C TYR A 283 -13.21 -19.24 -4.60
N LEU A 284 -12.70 -20.34 -5.18
CA LEU A 284 -11.48 -20.35 -5.98
C LEU A 284 -11.78 -20.97 -7.35
N LYS A 285 -11.45 -20.24 -8.41
CA LYS A 285 -11.73 -20.63 -9.79
C LYS A 285 -10.51 -20.57 -10.69
N GLY A 286 -10.37 -21.60 -11.53
CA GLY A 286 -9.38 -21.68 -12.58
C GLY A 286 -7.96 -21.61 -12.02
N ALA A 287 -7.69 -22.36 -10.94
CA ALA A 287 -6.39 -22.35 -10.29
C ALA A 287 -5.50 -23.47 -10.82
N ASP A 288 -4.23 -23.13 -11.12
CA ASP A 288 -3.14 -24.05 -11.39
C ASP A 288 -2.03 -23.76 -10.37
N ILE A 289 -1.86 -24.67 -9.43
CA ILE A 289 -0.91 -24.56 -8.32
C ILE A 289 0.15 -25.65 -8.50
N ASN A 290 1.40 -25.24 -8.68
CA ASN A 290 2.53 -26.14 -8.82
C ASN A 290 3.58 -25.80 -7.76
N ALA A 291 3.77 -26.70 -6.81
CA ALA A 291 4.74 -26.55 -5.74
C ALA A 291 5.79 -27.68 -5.82
N LYS A 292 7.06 -27.32 -5.63
CA LYS A 292 8.20 -28.23 -5.71
C LYS A 292 9.12 -28.02 -4.52
N LEU A 293 9.47 -29.07 -3.85
CA LEU A 293 10.47 -29.11 -2.79
C LEU A 293 11.60 -30.06 -3.20
N TYR A 294 12.84 -29.55 -3.28
CA TYR A 294 14.00 -30.33 -3.63
C TYR A 294 14.85 -30.63 -2.38
N LEU A 295 15.63 -31.69 -2.47
CA LEU A 295 16.67 -31.97 -1.46
C LEU A 295 17.65 -30.79 -1.44
N PRO A 296 17.99 -30.23 -0.26
CA PRO A 296 19.12 -29.32 -0.16
C PRO A 296 20.41 -30.02 -0.60
N ALA A 297 21.33 -29.32 -1.29
CA ALA A 297 22.61 -29.85 -1.64
C ALA A 297 23.32 -30.37 -0.37
N GLN A 298 23.92 -31.56 -0.43
CA GLN A 298 24.50 -32.30 0.71
C GLN A 298 25.65 -31.60 1.49
N ASN A 299 25.93 -30.33 1.23
CA ASN A 299 26.97 -29.54 1.90
C ASN A 299 26.44 -28.65 3.06
N ALA A 300 25.18 -28.74 3.40
CA ALA A 300 24.69 -28.16 4.65
C ALA A 300 25.05 -29.12 5.78
N ASN A 301 26.20 -28.90 6.44
CA ASN A 301 26.55 -29.55 7.69
C ASN A 301 25.35 -29.43 8.66
N PRO A 302 24.70 -30.55 9.06
CA PRO A 302 23.71 -30.45 10.12
C PRO A 302 24.48 -30.16 11.41
N LYS A 303 24.59 -28.89 11.78
CA LYS A 303 24.90 -28.60 13.18
C LYS A 303 23.74 -29.16 13.99
N ASN A 304 24.03 -30.23 14.71
CA ASN A 304 23.18 -30.74 15.78
C ASN A 304 22.74 -29.58 16.65
N THR A 305 21.52 -29.15 16.48
CA THR A 305 20.80 -28.32 17.44
C THR A 305 19.91 -29.26 18.26
N ASP A 306 20.56 -30.05 19.12
CA ASP A 306 19.96 -30.50 20.37
C ASP A 306 19.89 -29.27 21.30
N ASN A 307 19.04 -28.32 20.97
CA ASN A 307 18.56 -27.32 21.90
C ASN A 307 17.06 -27.50 21.97
N GLU A 308 16.64 -28.25 22.98
CA GLU A 308 15.30 -28.17 23.53
C GLU A 308 14.96 -26.70 23.76
N ALA A 309 14.27 -26.12 22.79
CA ALA A 309 13.67 -24.81 22.93
C ALA A 309 12.48 -24.96 23.88
N ASN A 310 12.73 -24.71 25.15
CA ASN A 310 11.72 -24.20 26.06
C ASN A 310 11.29 -22.81 25.57
N LYS A 311 10.62 -22.76 24.44
CA LYS A 311 9.82 -21.59 24.06
C LYS A 311 8.49 -21.73 24.76
N THR A 312 8.30 -20.95 25.80
CA THR A 312 6.99 -20.52 26.27
C THR A 312 6.32 -19.78 25.07
N SER A 313 5.80 -20.57 24.12
CA SER A 313 4.85 -20.06 23.15
C SER A 313 3.61 -19.69 23.95
N SER A 314 3.27 -18.40 23.98
CA SER A 314 1.94 -17.97 24.34
C SER A 314 0.98 -18.74 23.44
N ASP A 315 0.20 -19.64 24.04
CA ASP A 315 -0.75 -20.55 23.38
C ASP A 315 -1.93 -19.74 22.78
N GLN A 316 -1.66 -18.90 21.77
CA GLN A 316 -2.71 -18.32 20.94
C GLN A 316 -3.00 -19.30 19.80
N SER A 317 -3.93 -20.21 20.05
CA SER A 317 -4.41 -21.13 19.02
C SER A 317 -5.07 -20.35 17.88
N LEU A 318 -4.61 -20.57 16.64
CA LEU A 318 -5.26 -20.05 15.45
C LEU A 318 -6.68 -20.63 15.36
N ALA A 319 -7.69 -19.76 15.47
CA ALA A 319 -9.09 -20.13 15.27
C ALA A 319 -9.55 -19.68 13.88
N LEU A 320 -9.79 -20.66 12.99
CA LEU A 320 -10.30 -20.40 11.63
C LEU A 320 -11.65 -21.08 11.45
N LEU A 321 -12.71 -20.29 11.25
CA LEU A 321 -14.03 -20.76 10.86
C LEU A 321 -14.27 -20.50 9.38
N LEU A 322 -14.33 -21.53 8.57
CA LEU A 322 -14.70 -21.48 7.16
C LEU A 322 -16.03 -22.22 6.94
N LYS A 323 -17.12 -21.48 6.62
CA LYS A 323 -18.45 -22.09 6.48
C LYS A 323 -18.66 -22.77 5.13
N LYS A 324 -18.11 -22.19 4.05
CA LYS A 324 -18.28 -22.73 2.69
C LYS A 324 -16.99 -22.54 1.89
N PHE A 325 -16.52 -23.61 1.28
CA PHE A 325 -15.39 -23.61 0.35
C PHE A 325 -15.83 -24.21 -0.98
N VAL A 326 -15.59 -23.50 -2.08
CA VAL A 326 -15.94 -23.92 -3.44
C VAL A 326 -14.71 -23.85 -4.31
N LEU A 327 -14.38 -24.97 -4.94
CA LEU A 327 -13.32 -25.11 -5.92
C LEU A 327 -13.95 -25.35 -7.29
N ASP A 328 -13.57 -24.56 -8.29
CA ASP A 328 -14.05 -24.66 -9.67
C ASP A 328 -12.84 -24.64 -10.61
N ASP A 329 -12.61 -25.74 -11.32
CA ASP A 329 -11.45 -25.92 -12.23
C ASP A 329 -10.12 -25.66 -11.53
N VAL A 330 -9.82 -26.47 -10.48
CA VAL A 330 -8.60 -26.34 -9.67
C VAL A 330 -7.70 -27.54 -9.86
N LYS A 331 -6.44 -27.26 -10.24
CA LYS A 331 -5.38 -28.26 -10.37
C LYS A 331 -4.26 -27.94 -9.37
N VAL A 332 -3.86 -28.94 -8.60
CA VAL A 332 -2.73 -28.84 -7.67
C VAL A 332 -1.72 -29.94 -7.99
N VAL A 333 -0.46 -29.56 -8.16
CA VAL A 333 0.65 -30.48 -8.35
C VAL A 333 1.68 -30.18 -7.27
N TYR A 334 1.99 -31.17 -6.46
CA TYR A 334 3.02 -31.08 -5.44
C TYR A 334 4.09 -32.15 -5.66
N ASN A 335 5.32 -31.73 -5.89
CA ASN A 335 6.47 -32.61 -6.08
C ASN A 335 7.43 -32.42 -4.90
N ASN A 336 7.63 -33.47 -4.13
CA ASN A 336 8.55 -33.48 -2.99
C ASN A 336 9.65 -34.54 -3.15
N THR A 337 10.79 -34.09 -3.69
CA THR A 337 11.99 -34.97 -3.84
C THR A 337 12.83 -35.01 -2.57
N ALA A 338 12.53 -34.20 -1.55
CA ALA A 338 13.19 -34.25 -0.26
C ALA A 338 12.84 -35.52 0.54
N ILE A 339 11.65 -36.11 0.30
CA ILE A 339 11.21 -37.36 0.94
C ILE A 339 11.65 -38.58 0.13
N SER A 340 11.58 -38.49 -1.19
CA SER A 340 11.95 -39.58 -2.09
C SER A 340 12.65 -39.05 -3.34
N PRO A 341 13.98 -39.15 -3.46
CA PRO A 341 14.71 -38.62 -4.61
C PRO A 341 14.39 -39.37 -5.92
N THR A 342 13.79 -40.58 -5.86
CA THR A 342 13.46 -41.40 -7.01
C THR A 342 12.02 -41.33 -7.48
N ARG A 343 11.14 -40.63 -6.74
CA ARG A 343 9.72 -40.51 -7.05
C ARG A 343 9.30 -39.03 -7.02
N SER A 344 8.47 -38.64 -7.97
CA SER A 344 7.83 -37.33 -8.01
C SER A 344 6.34 -37.46 -7.72
N GLY A 345 5.81 -36.63 -6.81
CA GLY A 345 4.43 -36.64 -6.39
C GLY A 345 4.20 -37.14 -4.97
N MET A 346 2.98 -37.09 -4.52
CA MET A 346 2.50 -37.76 -3.30
C MET A 346 1.95 -39.14 -3.72
N ASP A 347 2.45 -40.20 -3.11
CA ASP A 347 1.91 -41.55 -3.24
C ASP A 347 0.69 -41.74 -2.32
#